data_20e5990bd979816ab88fe48ff38dd95b
#
_entry.id   20e5990bd979816ab88fe48ff38dd95b
#
_cell.length_a   1.000
_cell.length_b   1.000
_cell.length_c   1.000
_cell.angle_alpha   90.00
_cell.angle_beta   90.00
_cell.angle_gamma   90.00
#
_symmetry.space_group_name_H-M   'P 1'
#
loop_
_entity.id
_entity.type
_entity.pdbx_description
1 polymer ?
#
loop_
_entity_poly.entity_id
_entity_poly.type
_entity_poly.pdbx_seq_one_letter_code
_entity_poly.pdbx_strand_id
1 'polypeptide(L)'
;TVLSYLEVFSLMARPDDFNNPVVAVNANPNTNIEALINSDHYKWSDQSISYSFPGWSASGSTWYATGSRYDGSNTNANEWDSWSALTSGQRMAAQKAFSAWESLISVKLVEITETSSQVGDIRVAFSAAVGINTGNSAWGYGNYPWPYYPSAGDVWIEPAYRDDTFHADGTENYDYMALLHE
;
A
#
# COMPACT_ATOMS: atom_id res chain seq x y z
N THR A 1 2.21 34.93 -2.38
CA THR A 1 1.20 33.85 -2.39
C THR A 1 1.69 32.74 -1.48
N VAL A 2 1.32 32.81 -0.21
CA VAL A 2 1.65 31.82 0.81
C VAL A 2 0.41 30.93 0.96
N LEU A 3 0.29 29.99 0.07
CA LEU A 3 -0.78 28.98 0.06
C LEU A 3 -0.13 27.64 -0.30
N SER A 4 0.51 26.97 0.62
CA SER A 4 0.90 25.61 0.31
C SER A 4 1.28 24.72 1.49
N TYR A 5 1.56 25.25 2.67
CA TYR A 5 2.02 24.40 3.77
C TYR A 5 0.90 23.77 4.60
N LEU A 6 -0.32 24.32 4.57
CA LEU A 6 -1.45 23.81 5.35
C LEU A 6 -2.31 22.78 4.59
N GLU A 7 -2.26 22.77 3.26
CA GLU A 7 -3.01 21.78 2.47
C GLU A 7 -2.28 20.43 2.34
N VAL A 8 -0.95 20.41 2.47
CA VAL A 8 -0.16 19.18 2.41
C VAL A 8 -0.37 18.30 3.66
N PHE A 9 -0.73 18.88 4.80
CA PHE A 9 -0.99 18.11 6.03
C PHE A 9 -2.35 17.38 6.05
N SER A 10 -3.25 17.67 5.12
CA SER A 10 -4.53 16.97 4.97
C SER A 10 -4.44 15.67 4.15
N LEU A 11 -3.29 15.40 3.53
CA LEU A 11 -3.08 14.32 2.56
C LEU A 11 -2.37 13.10 3.14
N MET A 12 -2.09 13.08 4.44
CA MET A 12 -1.25 12.03 5.01
C MET A 12 -2.03 11.20 6.01
N ALA A 13 -2.13 9.91 5.75
CA ALA A 13 -2.76 8.97 6.66
C ALA A 13 -2.06 8.95 8.03
N ARG A 14 -2.83 8.77 9.08
CA ARG A 14 -2.31 8.49 10.41
C ARG A 14 -2.28 6.99 10.65
N PRO A 15 -1.35 6.48 11.42
CA PRO A 15 -1.28 5.05 11.72
C PRO A 15 -2.53 4.48 12.40
N ASP A 16 -3.35 5.32 12.99
CA ASP A 16 -4.56 4.99 13.75
C ASP A 16 -5.82 5.67 13.17
N ASP A 17 -5.77 6.18 11.95
CA ASP A 17 -6.90 6.86 11.34
C ASP A 17 -7.95 5.86 10.85
N PHE A 18 -9.21 6.15 11.19
CA PHE A 18 -10.38 5.38 10.74
C PHE A 18 -11.19 6.13 9.67
N ASN A 19 -10.67 7.24 9.15
CA ASN A 19 -11.33 8.08 8.15
C ASN A 19 -10.44 8.24 6.93
N ASN A 20 -10.25 7.16 6.19
CA ASN A 20 -9.53 7.23 4.92
C ASN A 20 -10.27 8.13 3.92
N PRO A 21 -9.54 8.90 3.11
CA PRO A 21 -10.13 9.76 2.09
C PRO A 21 -10.63 8.92 0.91
N VAL A 22 -11.75 8.22 1.10
CA VAL A 22 -12.37 7.39 0.07
C VAL A 22 -13.80 7.83 -0.21
N VAL A 23 -14.26 7.56 -1.42
CA VAL A 23 -15.64 7.78 -1.84
C VAL A 23 -16.19 6.49 -2.44
N ALA A 24 -17.49 6.25 -2.18
CA ALA A 24 -18.20 5.18 -2.85
C ALA A 24 -18.30 5.46 -4.36
N VAL A 25 -18.16 4.45 -5.17
CA VAL A 25 -18.39 4.52 -6.61
C VAL A 25 -19.57 3.63 -6.97
N ASN A 26 -20.32 4.05 -7.99
CA ASN A 26 -21.42 3.23 -8.50
C ASN A 26 -20.86 2.00 -9.24
N ALA A 27 -21.59 0.89 -9.13
CA ALA A 27 -21.31 -0.29 -9.91
C ALA A 27 -21.23 0.05 -11.42
N ASN A 28 -20.24 -0.51 -12.10
CA ASN A 28 -20.06 -0.29 -13.53
C ASN A 28 -20.89 -1.33 -14.31
N PRO A 29 -21.72 -0.93 -15.28
CA PRO A 29 -22.49 -1.87 -16.08
C PRO A 29 -21.63 -2.78 -16.99
N ASN A 30 -20.36 -2.41 -17.21
CA ASN A 30 -19.42 -3.26 -17.91
C ASN A 30 -18.80 -4.28 -16.94
N THR A 31 -19.14 -5.54 -17.11
CA THR A 31 -18.71 -6.63 -16.25
C THR A 31 -17.19 -6.83 -16.20
N ASN A 32 -16.48 -6.48 -17.27
CA ASN A 32 -15.00 -6.57 -17.27
C ASN A 32 -14.37 -5.47 -16.42
N ILE A 33 -14.96 -4.28 -16.37
CA ILE A 33 -14.51 -3.18 -15.51
C ILE A 33 -14.95 -3.46 -14.08
N GLU A 34 -16.18 -3.95 -13.87
CA GLU A 34 -16.70 -4.29 -12.55
C GLU A 34 -15.84 -5.35 -11.85
N ALA A 35 -15.29 -6.30 -12.60
CA ALA A 35 -14.39 -7.31 -12.05
C ALA A 35 -13.05 -6.76 -11.53
N LEU A 36 -12.68 -5.54 -11.91
CA LEU A 36 -11.49 -4.84 -11.44
C LEU A 36 -11.75 -3.90 -10.26
N ILE A 37 -13.02 -3.71 -9.92
CA ILE A 37 -13.43 -2.85 -8.81
C ILE A 37 -13.73 -3.73 -7.61
N ASN A 38 -13.34 -3.30 -6.41
CA ASN A 38 -13.67 -4.04 -5.21
C ASN A 38 -15.20 -4.16 -5.02
N SER A 39 -15.65 -5.21 -4.35
CA SER A 39 -17.08 -5.50 -4.15
C SER A 39 -17.83 -4.39 -3.42
N ASP A 40 -17.14 -3.59 -2.61
CA ASP A 40 -17.71 -2.50 -1.83
C ASP A 40 -17.68 -1.16 -2.57
N HIS A 41 -17.06 -1.13 -3.76
CA HIS A 41 -17.07 0.01 -4.68
C HIS A 41 -16.55 1.32 -4.05
N TYR A 42 -15.37 1.27 -3.44
CA TYR A 42 -14.67 2.45 -2.96
C TYR A 42 -13.45 2.78 -3.83
N LYS A 43 -13.15 4.05 -3.94
CA LYS A 43 -11.91 4.59 -4.51
C LYS A 43 -11.38 5.72 -3.64
N TRP A 44 -10.11 6.01 -3.75
CA TRP A 44 -9.54 7.21 -3.16
C TRP A 44 -10.24 8.47 -3.68
N SER A 45 -10.54 9.42 -2.80
CA SER A 45 -11.19 10.68 -3.16
C SER A 45 -10.21 11.75 -3.59
N ASP A 46 -8.96 11.63 -3.13
CA ASP A 46 -7.94 12.64 -3.31
C ASP A 46 -7.26 12.52 -4.68
N GLN A 47 -6.80 13.66 -5.19
CA GLN A 47 -6.00 13.72 -6.42
C GLN A 47 -4.52 13.44 -6.17
N SER A 48 -4.14 13.28 -4.92
CA SER A 48 -2.80 12.90 -4.50
C SER A 48 -2.92 11.85 -3.42
N ILE A 49 -2.29 10.70 -3.64
CA ILE A 49 -2.22 9.58 -2.71
C ILE A 49 -0.78 9.46 -2.26
N SER A 50 -0.57 9.42 -0.95
CA SER A 50 0.76 9.21 -0.41
C SER A 50 1.10 7.73 -0.34
N TYR A 51 2.39 7.40 -0.53
CA TYR A 51 2.87 6.07 -0.25
C TYR A 51 4.14 6.10 0.60
N SER A 52 4.40 5.02 1.31
CA SER A 52 5.56 4.92 2.18
C SER A 52 6.10 3.50 2.28
N PHE A 53 7.33 3.42 2.78
CA PHE A 53 8.02 2.15 3.01
C PHE A 53 8.38 2.04 4.49
N PRO A 54 7.67 1.22 5.27
CA PRO A 54 8.01 0.96 6.66
C PRO A 54 9.47 0.53 6.82
N GLY A 55 10.13 1.05 7.86
CA GLY A 55 11.55 0.78 8.11
C GLY A 55 12.54 1.72 7.41
N TRP A 56 12.09 2.59 6.53
CA TRP A 56 12.91 3.60 5.85
C TRP A 56 12.80 5.00 6.48
N SER A 57 12.35 5.07 7.72
CA SER A 57 12.36 6.32 8.51
C SER A 57 13.68 6.50 9.25
N ALA A 58 13.99 7.74 9.60
CA ALA A 58 15.18 8.09 10.41
C ALA A 58 15.17 7.46 11.82
N SER A 59 14.00 7.07 12.31
CA SER A 59 13.79 6.43 13.63
C SER A 59 13.90 4.90 13.59
N GLY A 60 14.22 4.31 12.44
CA GLY A 60 14.40 2.87 12.30
C GLY A 60 13.12 2.08 11.99
N SER A 61 13.18 0.79 12.26
CA SER A 61 12.14 -0.17 11.87
C SER A 61 11.01 -0.22 12.89
N THR A 62 10.06 0.69 12.79
CA THR A 62 8.86 0.66 13.64
C THR A 62 7.61 0.55 12.78
N TRP A 63 6.77 -0.43 13.09
CA TRP A 63 5.41 -0.46 12.60
C TRP A 63 4.51 0.36 13.52
N TYR A 64 3.81 1.34 12.99
CA TYR A 64 3.08 2.32 13.79
C TYR A 64 1.61 1.99 14.07
N ALA A 65 1.05 0.98 13.41
CA ALA A 65 -0.33 0.58 13.64
C ALA A 65 -0.42 -0.92 13.92
N THR A 66 -1.16 -1.31 14.94
CA THR A 66 -1.28 -2.71 15.39
C THR A 66 -2.67 -3.04 15.91
N GLY A 67 -2.97 -4.33 15.99
CA GLY A 67 -4.18 -4.85 16.60
C GLY A 67 -5.41 -4.69 15.73
N SER A 68 -6.57 -5.04 16.27
CA SER A 68 -7.86 -4.97 15.58
C SER A 68 -8.26 -3.57 15.09
N ARG A 69 -7.54 -2.56 15.53
CA ARG A 69 -7.71 -1.18 15.06
C ARG A 69 -7.02 -0.93 13.72
N TYR A 70 -6.12 -1.80 13.30
CA TYR A 70 -5.42 -1.67 12.03
C TYR A 70 -6.25 -2.22 10.86
N ASP A 71 -6.79 -3.42 10.98
CA ASP A 71 -7.47 -4.15 9.90
C ASP A 71 -8.84 -4.74 10.29
N GLY A 72 -9.36 -4.40 11.45
CA GLY A 72 -10.67 -4.85 11.92
C GLY A 72 -10.61 -6.12 12.76
N SER A 73 -10.61 -7.25 12.19
CA SER A 73 -10.52 -8.53 12.91
C SER A 73 -9.95 -9.58 12.00
N ASN A 74 -8.66 -9.65 11.91
CA ASN A 74 -8.05 -10.77 11.23
C ASN A 74 -8.08 -11.99 12.16
N THR A 75 -8.66 -13.08 11.70
CA THR A 75 -8.75 -14.34 12.44
C THR A 75 -7.57 -15.26 12.18
N ASN A 76 -6.71 -14.90 11.22
CA ASN A 76 -5.54 -15.67 10.82
C ASN A 76 -4.26 -15.08 11.40
N ALA A 77 -3.26 -14.81 10.57
CA ALA A 77 -2.02 -14.17 11.00
C ALA A 77 -2.07 -12.67 10.71
N ASN A 78 -1.57 -11.88 11.65
CA ASN A 78 -1.49 -10.44 11.49
C ASN A 78 -0.23 -10.06 10.71
N GLU A 79 -0.37 -9.21 9.72
CA GLU A 79 0.73 -8.77 8.85
C GLU A 79 1.81 -8.02 9.64
N TRP A 80 1.40 -7.18 10.58
CA TRP A 80 2.33 -6.36 11.39
C TRP A 80 3.17 -7.16 12.39
N ASP A 81 2.78 -8.40 12.75
CA ASP A 81 3.53 -9.22 13.70
C ASP A 81 4.82 -9.80 13.10
N SER A 82 4.85 -9.96 11.78
CA SER A 82 5.97 -10.57 11.05
C SER A 82 6.49 -9.71 9.89
N TRP A 83 6.20 -8.42 9.92
CA TRP A 83 6.62 -7.52 8.85
C TRP A 83 8.14 -7.33 8.78
N SER A 84 8.61 -7.01 7.61
CA SER A 84 9.99 -6.54 7.40
C SER A 84 10.08 -5.56 6.23
N ALA A 85 11.10 -4.70 6.29
CA ALA A 85 11.30 -3.66 5.31
C ALA A 85 11.76 -4.22 3.96
N LEU A 86 11.46 -3.51 2.88
CA LEU A 86 12.07 -3.72 1.59
C LEU A 86 13.56 -3.37 1.63
N THR A 87 14.37 -4.04 0.81
CA THR A 87 15.74 -3.60 0.51
C THR A 87 15.73 -2.31 -0.30
N SER A 88 16.88 -1.67 -0.46
CA SER A 88 16.99 -0.48 -1.33
C SER A 88 16.64 -0.77 -2.78
N GLY A 89 17.00 -1.95 -3.30
CA GLY A 89 16.69 -2.36 -4.65
C GLY A 89 15.18 -2.57 -4.85
N GLN A 90 14.53 -3.27 -3.92
CA GLN A 90 13.09 -3.49 -3.93
C GLN A 90 12.29 -2.20 -3.79
N ARG A 91 12.74 -1.28 -2.91
CA ARG A 91 12.14 0.05 -2.81
C ARG A 91 12.22 0.83 -4.12
N MET A 92 13.38 0.80 -4.80
CA MET A 92 13.50 1.43 -6.12
C MET A 92 12.57 0.80 -7.17
N ALA A 93 12.36 -0.52 -7.11
CA ALA A 93 11.41 -1.20 -7.98
C ALA A 93 9.97 -0.73 -7.70
N ALA A 94 9.58 -0.62 -6.43
CA ALA A 94 8.26 -0.11 -6.04
C ALA A 94 8.07 1.36 -6.46
N GLN A 95 9.07 2.22 -6.28
CA GLN A 95 9.04 3.61 -6.78
C GLN A 95 8.84 3.65 -8.30
N LYS A 96 9.50 2.75 -9.04
CA LYS A 96 9.32 2.63 -10.49
C LYS A 96 7.91 2.17 -10.86
N ALA A 97 7.32 1.23 -10.09
CA ALA A 97 5.96 0.79 -10.28
C ALA A 97 4.94 1.92 -10.03
N PHE A 98 5.08 2.67 -8.94
CA PHE A 98 4.25 3.86 -8.67
C PHE A 98 4.37 4.90 -9.79
N SER A 99 5.58 5.17 -10.27
CA SER A 99 5.80 6.10 -11.39
C SER A 99 5.16 5.61 -12.70
N ALA A 100 5.15 4.31 -12.95
CA ALA A 100 4.49 3.73 -14.10
C ALA A 100 2.97 3.96 -14.03
N TRP A 101 2.35 3.70 -12.89
CA TRP A 101 0.94 3.98 -12.67
C TRP A 101 0.61 5.47 -12.77
N GLU A 102 1.40 6.34 -12.13
CA GLU A 102 1.21 7.79 -12.21
C GLU A 102 1.22 8.32 -13.65
N SER A 103 1.96 7.67 -14.54
CA SER A 103 1.99 8.04 -15.96
C SER A 103 0.68 7.76 -16.71
N LEU A 104 -0.17 6.90 -16.15
CA LEU A 104 -1.42 6.43 -16.78
C LEU A 104 -2.69 7.01 -16.13
N ILE A 105 -2.60 7.48 -14.89
CA ILE A 105 -3.73 7.98 -14.12
C ILE A 105 -3.59 9.46 -13.83
N SER A 106 -4.70 10.12 -13.48
CA SER A 106 -4.70 11.55 -13.16
C SER A 106 -4.39 11.85 -11.69
N VAL A 107 -4.01 10.83 -10.93
CA VAL A 107 -3.69 10.92 -9.50
C VAL A 107 -2.18 11.04 -9.34
N LYS A 108 -1.74 11.88 -8.41
CA LYS A 108 -0.33 11.97 -8.00
C LYS A 108 -0.02 10.92 -6.94
N LEU A 109 1.09 10.23 -7.11
CA LEU A 109 1.59 9.25 -6.14
C LEU A 109 2.85 9.81 -5.47
N VAL A 110 2.75 10.19 -4.19
CA VAL A 110 3.78 10.96 -3.48
C VAL A 110 4.42 10.13 -2.38
N GLU A 111 5.71 9.88 -2.49
CA GLU A 111 6.44 9.20 -1.42
C GLU A 111 6.60 10.11 -0.20
N ILE A 112 6.32 9.54 0.98
CA ILE A 112 6.57 10.19 2.25
C ILE A 112 7.44 9.31 3.16
N THR A 113 8.09 9.95 4.13
CA THR A 113 8.81 9.24 5.19
C THR A 113 7.89 9.05 6.39
N GLU A 114 7.79 7.83 6.87
CA GLU A 114 6.95 7.52 8.02
C GLU A 114 7.46 8.14 9.33
N THR A 115 6.51 8.52 10.16
CA THR A 115 6.73 8.95 11.54
C THR A 115 5.66 8.31 12.44
N SER A 116 5.75 8.49 13.75
CA SER A 116 4.73 8.01 14.69
C SER A 116 3.35 8.66 14.51
N SER A 117 3.26 9.75 13.76
CA SER A 117 2.00 10.48 13.51
C SER A 117 1.58 10.53 12.05
N GLN A 118 2.36 9.92 11.15
CA GLN A 118 2.15 10.03 9.72
C GLN A 118 2.70 8.82 8.99
N VAL A 119 1.88 8.20 8.17
CA VAL A 119 2.24 7.10 7.27
C VAL A 119 1.67 7.36 5.88
N GLY A 120 2.08 6.58 4.88
CA GLY A 120 1.46 6.64 3.55
C GLY A 120 0.04 6.10 3.57
N ASP A 121 -0.79 6.60 2.65
CA ASP A 121 -2.10 6.00 2.34
C ASP A 121 -1.91 4.58 1.78
N ILE A 122 -0.79 4.33 1.13
CA ILE A 122 -0.34 3.02 0.66
C ILE A 122 1.00 2.72 1.34
N ARG A 123 1.09 1.62 2.04
CA ARG A 123 2.34 1.16 2.67
C ARG A 123 2.75 -0.16 2.04
N VAL A 124 4.03 -0.31 1.71
CA VAL A 124 4.54 -1.53 1.07
C VAL A 124 5.58 -2.19 1.96
N ALA A 125 5.34 -3.42 2.37
CA ALA A 125 6.25 -4.18 3.22
C ALA A 125 6.11 -5.70 2.99
N PHE A 126 7.07 -6.46 3.50
CA PHE A 126 6.95 -7.91 3.61
C PHE A 126 6.18 -8.31 4.85
N SER A 127 5.48 -9.44 4.77
CA SER A 127 4.97 -10.13 5.94
C SER A 127 4.83 -11.64 5.70
N ALA A 128 5.30 -12.46 6.63
CA ALA A 128 5.08 -13.91 6.60
C ALA A 128 3.59 -14.29 6.79
N ALA A 129 2.77 -13.35 7.23
CA ALA A 129 1.31 -13.56 7.29
C ALA A 129 0.69 -13.76 5.92
N VAL A 130 1.29 -13.24 4.85
CA VAL A 130 0.80 -13.44 3.46
C VAL A 130 0.70 -14.93 3.15
N GLY A 131 1.77 -15.68 3.35
CA GLY A 131 1.75 -17.14 3.13
C GLY A 131 0.72 -17.86 3.99
N ILE A 132 0.60 -17.49 5.27
CA ILE A 132 -0.38 -18.08 6.19
C ILE A 132 -1.81 -17.78 5.73
N ASN A 133 -2.10 -16.54 5.42
CA ASN A 133 -3.44 -16.07 5.06
C ASN A 133 -3.90 -16.60 3.69
N THR A 134 -2.96 -16.85 2.78
CA THR A 134 -3.25 -17.31 1.42
C THR A 134 -2.98 -18.80 1.20
N GLY A 135 -2.53 -19.53 2.22
CA GLY A 135 -2.12 -20.92 2.07
C GLY A 135 -0.90 -21.11 1.16
N ASN A 136 0.03 -20.17 1.19
CA ASN A 136 1.23 -20.12 0.33
C ASN A 136 0.91 -20.06 -1.18
N SER A 137 -0.20 -19.45 -1.55
CA SER A 137 -0.66 -19.40 -2.95
C SER A 137 -0.51 -18.03 -3.61
N ALA A 138 -0.16 -16.97 -2.86
CA ALA A 138 -0.01 -15.62 -3.37
C ALA A 138 1.42 -15.10 -3.20
N TRP A 139 1.90 -14.33 -4.19
CA TRP A 139 3.13 -13.55 -4.12
C TRP A 139 3.01 -12.39 -3.14
N GLY A 140 1.85 -11.78 -3.11
CA GLY A 140 1.47 -10.69 -2.25
C GLY A 140 -0.04 -10.47 -2.29
N TYR A 141 -0.51 -9.43 -1.65
CA TYR A 141 -1.83 -8.87 -1.84
C TYR A 141 -1.86 -7.40 -1.45
N GLY A 142 -2.70 -6.63 -2.15
CA GLY A 142 -3.02 -5.25 -1.82
C GLY A 142 -4.41 -5.16 -1.17
N ASN A 143 -4.53 -4.34 -0.14
CA ASN A 143 -5.81 -4.00 0.44
C ASN A 143 -6.49 -2.92 -0.40
N TYR A 144 -7.76 -3.13 -0.73
CA TYR A 144 -8.54 -2.10 -1.42
C TYR A 144 -8.72 -0.85 -0.56
N PRO A 145 -8.97 0.32 -1.18
CA PRO A 145 -9.40 1.51 -0.46
C PRO A 145 -10.65 1.20 0.38
N TRP A 146 -10.59 1.54 1.66
CA TRP A 146 -11.63 1.24 2.63
C TRP A 146 -11.79 2.39 3.62
N PRO A 147 -13.01 2.78 4.00
CA PRO A 147 -13.20 3.98 4.83
C PRO A 147 -12.84 3.82 6.31
N TYR A 148 -12.67 2.59 6.80
CA TYR A 148 -12.70 2.33 8.24
C TYR A 148 -11.38 1.91 8.87
N TYR A 149 -10.41 1.46 8.11
CA TYR A 149 -9.19 0.88 8.68
C TYR A 149 -7.92 1.48 8.10
N PRO A 150 -6.89 1.68 8.93
CA PRO A 150 -5.58 2.15 8.48
C PRO A 150 -4.88 1.24 7.48
N SER A 151 -5.27 -0.03 7.40
CA SER A 151 -4.71 -1.00 6.46
C SER A 151 -5.17 -0.81 5.01
N ALA A 152 -6.15 0.07 4.77
CA ALA A 152 -6.62 0.35 3.42
C ALA A 152 -5.49 0.83 2.53
N GLY A 153 -5.32 0.19 1.38
CA GLY A 153 -4.25 0.50 0.43
C GLY A 153 -2.92 -0.19 0.70
N ASP A 154 -2.72 -0.81 1.86
CA ASP A 154 -1.44 -1.46 2.19
C ASP A 154 -1.18 -2.68 1.30
N VAL A 155 0.06 -2.80 0.85
CA VAL A 155 0.56 -3.89 0.01
C VAL A 155 1.51 -4.76 0.82
N TRP A 156 1.18 -6.03 0.91
CA TRP A 156 1.92 -7.04 1.65
C TRP A 156 2.52 -8.08 0.71
N ILE A 157 3.81 -8.34 0.84
CA ILE A 157 4.56 -9.26 -0.02
C ILE A 157 5.03 -10.45 0.81
N GLU A 158 4.92 -11.66 0.26
CA GLU A 158 5.42 -12.88 0.91
C GLU A 158 6.96 -12.89 0.94
N PRO A 159 7.59 -13.04 2.11
CA PRO A 159 9.05 -13.05 2.22
C PRO A 159 9.74 -14.16 1.42
N ALA A 160 9.05 -15.25 1.07
CA ALA A 160 9.60 -16.32 0.25
C ALA A 160 9.98 -15.85 -1.17
N TYR A 161 9.38 -14.76 -1.65
CA TYR A 161 9.66 -14.15 -2.95
C TYR A 161 10.65 -12.98 -2.86
N ARG A 162 11.40 -12.93 -1.77
CA ARG A 162 12.37 -11.87 -1.51
C ARG A 162 13.62 -12.08 -2.37
N ASP A 163 13.71 -11.36 -3.48
CA ASP A 163 14.99 -11.08 -4.14
C ASP A 163 15.44 -9.65 -3.84
N ASP A 164 16.67 -9.29 -4.20
CA ASP A 164 17.26 -8.01 -3.80
C ASP A 164 16.70 -6.81 -4.58
N THR A 165 16.07 -7.02 -5.74
CA THR A 165 15.75 -5.94 -6.67
C THR A 165 14.36 -5.98 -7.27
N PHE A 166 13.64 -7.09 -7.14
CA PHE A 166 12.41 -7.39 -7.90
C PHE A 166 12.58 -7.25 -9.43
N HIS A 167 13.81 -7.37 -9.93
CA HIS A 167 14.15 -7.38 -11.36
C HIS A 167 13.52 -6.22 -12.16
N ALA A 168 13.41 -5.04 -11.55
CA ALA A 168 12.86 -3.86 -12.22
C ALA A 168 13.71 -3.34 -13.39
N ASP A 169 14.90 -3.92 -13.58
CA ASP A 169 15.78 -3.68 -14.72
C ASP A 169 15.36 -4.44 -16.00
N GLY A 170 14.41 -5.37 -15.87
CA GLY A 170 13.87 -6.16 -16.97
C GLY A 170 14.61 -7.48 -17.24
N THR A 171 15.54 -7.89 -16.37
CA THR A 171 16.24 -9.19 -16.52
C THR A 171 15.31 -10.37 -16.23
N GLU A 172 14.40 -10.22 -15.28
CA GLU A 172 13.24 -11.08 -15.03
C GLU A 172 12.02 -10.22 -14.79
N ASN A 173 10.84 -10.67 -15.24
CA ASN A 173 9.66 -9.83 -15.23
C ASN A 173 8.63 -10.20 -14.17
N TYR A 174 8.69 -11.42 -13.60
CA TYR A 174 7.59 -11.91 -12.79
C TYR A 174 7.38 -11.07 -11.52
N ASP A 175 8.44 -10.85 -10.74
CA ASP A 175 8.32 -10.12 -9.47
C ASP A 175 7.95 -8.66 -9.68
N TYR A 176 8.53 -8.01 -10.70
CA TYR A 176 8.15 -6.65 -11.03
C TYR A 176 6.72 -6.53 -11.58
N MET A 177 6.26 -7.52 -12.35
CA MET A 177 4.88 -7.57 -12.81
C MET A 177 3.90 -7.85 -11.68
N ALA A 178 4.25 -8.72 -10.74
CA ALA A 178 3.47 -8.94 -9.54
C ALA A 178 3.36 -7.65 -8.71
N LEU A 179 4.47 -6.96 -8.52
CA LEU A 179 4.50 -5.67 -7.80
C LEU A 179 3.64 -4.59 -8.50
N LEU A 180 3.59 -4.58 -9.83
CA LEU A 180 2.71 -3.69 -10.59
C LEU A 180 1.23 -4.06 -10.47
N HIS A 181 0.95 -5.34 -10.21
CA HIS A 181 -0.41 -5.86 -10.08
C HIS A 181 -1.00 -5.50 -8.72
N GLU A 182 -0.23 -5.68 -7.63
CA GLU A 182 -0.67 -5.37 -6.26
C GLU A 182 -0.80 -3.85 -6.04
#